data_34ba4359a95afb595141962acd9f98c2
#
_entry.id   34ba4359a95afb595141962acd9f98c2
#
_cell.length_a   1.000
_cell.length_b   1.000
_cell.length_c   1.000
_cell.angle_alpha   90.00
_cell.angle_beta   90.00
_cell.angle_gamma   90.00
#
_symmetry.space_group_name_H-M   'P 1'
#
loop_
_entity.id
_entity.type
_entity.pdbx_description
1 polymer ?
#
loop_
_entity_poly.entity_id
_entity_poly.type
_entity_poly.pdbx_seq_one_letter_code
_entity_poly.pdbx_strand_id
1 'polypeptide(L)'
;MGYFESPAGHVVRTINEAWAFVPDPLPPTLTWTVGLINDLSAADRVLGELAGLGRNLVNPNLLIRPFMRREAVLSSRIEGTQATLTDLYVYEGEQLSLFEPPPDVQEVHNYVQALEYGLNRLQEFPLSLRLIREIHAHLMEGVRGEEMTPGEFRRRQNCIGPPGCSLGEATYVPPPVPHMHEALDAFERFLYDDAGLPPLVRLGLIHYQFEAIHPFLDGNGRIGRLLLTLLLCAWELLPEPLLYLSAYFEAHRRAYYEHLLAVSQEGAWEQWLRFFLRGVVEQSRDAMVRARRLQDLREGYREQLQVEQTGARLLQVVDLLFDQPLVTVTQVSEVLNVHFASANHYVQQLEEAGILREITGQARNRVYRADEVLAAIEGGGRG
;
A
#
# COMPACT_ATOMS: atom_id res chain seq x y z
N MET A 1 2.39 -16.10 27.00
CA MET A 1 3.00 -16.14 28.35
C MET A 1 4.32 -15.37 28.47
N GLY A 2 4.73 -14.50 27.57
CA GLY A 2 6.02 -13.80 27.60
C GLY A 2 5.99 -12.31 27.87
N TYR A 3 4.84 -11.75 28.23
CA TYR A 3 4.68 -10.29 28.28
C TYR A 3 5.07 -9.62 29.62
N PHE A 4 5.37 -10.39 30.66
CA PHE A 4 5.46 -9.84 32.01
C PHE A 4 6.68 -8.95 32.29
N GLU A 5 7.73 -9.02 31.45
CA GLU A 5 8.96 -8.24 31.58
C GLU A 5 9.53 -7.91 30.21
N SER A 6 8.78 -7.21 29.35
CA SER A 6 9.27 -6.81 28.03
C SER A 6 10.03 -5.48 28.12
N PRO A 7 11.23 -5.38 27.49
CA PRO A 7 11.95 -4.11 27.36
C PRO A 7 11.27 -3.10 26.43
N ALA A 8 10.19 -3.49 25.76
CA ALA A 8 9.45 -2.63 24.83
C ALA A 8 8.14 -2.09 25.40
N GLY A 9 7.80 -2.43 26.64
CA GLY A 9 6.56 -2.00 27.28
C GLY A 9 6.23 -2.83 28.51
N HIS A 10 5.01 -2.67 28.99
CA HIS A 10 4.50 -3.36 30.18
C HIS A 10 3.10 -3.90 29.97
N VAL A 11 2.67 -4.82 30.84
CA VAL A 11 1.33 -5.39 30.79
C VAL A 11 0.44 -4.79 31.86
N VAL A 12 -0.82 -4.61 31.51
CA VAL A 12 -1.90 -4.15 32.40
C VAL A 12 -3.08 -5.09 32.34
N ARG A 13 -3.91 -5.10 33.37
CA ARG A 13 -5.18 -5.82 33.34
C ARG A 13 -6.26 -4.98 32.65
N THR A 14 -6.96 -5.61 31.71
CA THR A 14 -8.19 -5.04 31.13
C THR A 14 -9.36 -5.15 32.13
N ILE A 15 -10.45 -4.46 31.86
CA ILE A 15 -11.70 -4.59 32.67
C ILE A 15 -12.21 -6.04 32.68
N ASN A 16 -11.94 -6.79 31.61
CA ASN A 16 -12.33 -8.21 31.48
C ASN A 16 -11.24 -9.17 32.03
N GLU A 17 -10.35 -8.67 32.88
CA GLU A 17 -9.27 -9.44 33.52
C GLU A 17 -8.24 -10.08 32.57
N ALA A 18 -8.29 -9.81 31.27
CA ALA A 18 -7.26 -10.23 30.33
C ALA A 18 -5.99 -9.35 30.47
N TRP A 19 -4.84 -9.93 30.15
CA TRP A 19 -3.60 -9.16 30.09
C TRP A 19 -3.46 -8.47 28.73
N ALA A 20 -3.26 -7.16 28.75
CA ALA A 20 -3.01 -6.31 27.59
C ALA A 20 -1.62 -5.72 27.66
N PHE A 21 -0.97 -5.63 26.50
CA PHE A 21 0.36 -5.01 26.37
C PHE A 21 0.22 -3.51 26.08
N VAL A 22 0.98 -2.69 26.79
CA VAL A 22 1.09 -1.24 26.59
C VAL A 22 2.53 -0.97 26.12
N PRO A 23 2.75 -0.57 24.86
CA PRO A 23 4.08 -0.26 24.39
C PRO A 23 4.62 1.02 25.03
N ASP A 24 5.90 1.04 25.37
CA ASP A 24 6.57 2.23 25.87
C ASP A 24 6.67 3.29 24.75
N PRO A 25 6.75 4.58 25.10
CA PRO A 25 6.97 5.65 24.12
C PRO A 25 8.27 5.46 23.33
N LEU A 26 8.22 5.82 22.03
CA LEU A 26 9.41 5.88 21.18
C LEU A 26 10.31 7.08 21.54
N PRO A 27 11.63 7.02 21.31
CA PRO A 27 12.38 5.88 20.78
C PRO A 27 12.79 4.88 21.87
N PRO A 28 12.93 3.59 21.54
CA PRO A 28 13.58 2.64 22.45
C PRO A 28 15.08 2.83 22.50
N THR A 29 15.73 2.22 23.49
CA THR A 29 17.19 2.08 23.47
C THR A 29 17.59 1.03 22.41
N LEU A 30 18.30 1.45 21.36
CA LEU A 30 18.74 0.59 20.28
C LEU A 30 20.21 0.19 20.43
N THR A 31 20.51 -1.07 20.17
CA THR A 31 21.88 -1.55 20.01
C THR A 31 22.30 -1.47 18.54
N TRP A 32 23.30 -0.66 18.24
CA TRP A 32 23.80 -0.46 16.89
C TRP A 32 24.84 -1.54 16.54
N THR A 33 24.36 -2.70 16.07
CA THR A 33 25.25 -3.78 15.61
C THR A 33 25.76 -3.51 14.20
N VAL A 34 26.89 -4.13 13.85
CA VAL A 34 27.42 -4.07 12.47
C VAL A 34 26.40 -4.56 11.45
N GLY A 35 25.58 -5.56 11.82
CA GLY A 35 24.52 -6.08 10.97
C GLY A 35 23.43 -5.04 10.67
N LEU A 36 22.95 -4.34 11.69
CA LEU A 36 21.94 -3.27 11.55
C LEU A 36 22.48 -2.09 10.73
N ILE A 37 23.73 -1.67 10.99
CA ILE A 37 24.38 -0.57 10.26
C ILE A 37 24.53 -0.92 8.77
N ASN A 38 24.92 -2.15 8.45
CA ASN A 38 25.07 -2.60 7.07
C ASN A 38 23.71 -2.67 6.34
N ASP A 39 22.66 -3.21 7.00
CA ASP A 39 21.31 -3.29 6.44
C ASP A 39 20.75 -1.86 6.21
N LEU A 40 20.98 -0.91 7.13
CA LEU A 40 20.60 0.50 7.00
C LEU A 40 21.33 1.19 5.83
N SER A 41 22.65 1.06 5.76
CA SER A 41 23.46 1.65 4.68
C SER A 41 23.03 1.11 3.30
N ALA A 42 22.69 -0.18 3.21
CA ALA A 42 22.18 -0.76 1.98
C ALA A 42 20.79 -0.20 1.62
N ALA A 43 19.91 -0.04 2.61
CA ALA A 43 18.56 0.50 2.41
C ALA A 43 18.59 1.97 1.97
N ASP A 44 19.38 2.81 2.65
CA ASP A 44 19.53 4.24 2.31
C ASP A 44 20.06 4.42 0.88
N ARG A 45 21.07 3.63 0.49
CA ARG A 45 21.64 3.70 -0.86
C ARG A 45 20.59 3.35 -1.94
N VAL A 46 19.88 2.23 -1.76
CA VAL A 46 18.92 1.79 -2.79
C VAL A 46 17.67 2.68 -2.82
N LEU A 47 17.24 3.21 -1.67
CA LEU A 47 16.18 4.22 -1.61
C LEU A 47 16.61 5.50 -2.32
N GLY A 48 17.85 5.96 -2.15
CA GLY A 48 18.41 7.09 -2.88
C GLY A 48 18.44 6.90 -4.39
N GLU A 49 18.76 5.68 -4.87
CA GLU A 49 18.68 5.31 -6.28
C GLU A 49 17.25 5.40 -6.81
N LEU A 50 16.25 4.88 -6.05
CA LEU A 50 14.84 4.96 -6.39
C LEU A 50 14.33 6.42 -6.41
N ALA A 51 14.74 7.23 -5.42
CA ALA A 51 14.42 8.66 -5.38
C ALA A 51 14.99 9.41 -6.59
N GLY A 52 16.22 9.07 -7.01
CA GLY A 52 16.84 9.60 -8.24
C GLY A 52 16.05 9.25 -9.49
N LEU A 53 15.54 8.01 -9.59
CA LEU A 53 14.66 7.60 -10.68
C LEU A 53 13.38 8.43 -10.66
N GLY A 54 12.72 8.58 -9.50
CA GLY A 54 11.48 9.34 -9.35
C GLY A 54 11.60 10.79 -9.83
N ARG A 55 12.71 11.50 -9.51
CA ARG A 55 12.96 12.88 -9.95
C ARG A 55 13.09 13.05 -11.47
N ASN A 56 13.46 11.99 -12.17
CA ASN A 56 13.71 12.03 -13.62
C ASN A 56 12.54 11.49 -14.45
N LEU A 57 11.42 11.14 -13.83
CA LEU A 57 10.23 10.68 -14.54
C LEU A 57 9.57 11.83 -15.30
N VAL A 58 9.44 11.70 -16.62
CA VAL A 58 8.74 12.67 -17.46
C VAL A 58 7.24 12.71 -17.14
N ASN A 59 6.65 11.55 -16.83
CA ASN A 59 5.26 11.41 -16.39
C ASN A 59 5.19 10.43 -15.21
N PRO A 60 5.30 10.92 -13.96
CA PRO A 60 5.28 10.06 -12.77
C PRO A 60 4.00 9.22 -12.64
N ASN A 61 2.87 9.76 -13.06
CA ASN A 61 1.56 9.09 -12.92
C ASN A 61 1.48 7.73 -13.63
N LEU A 62 2.26 7.55 -14.71
CA LEU A 62 2.32 6.27 -15.42
C LEU A 62 2.92 5.13 -14.58
N LEU A 63 3.63 5.44 -13.50
CA LEU A 63 4.18 4.47 -12.56
C LEU A 63 3.46 4.49 -11.21
N ILE A 64 3.12 5.69 -10.71
CA ILE A 64 2.51 5.86 -9.38
C ILE A 64 1.19 5.10 -9.29
N ARG A 65 0.28 5.34 -10.24
CA ARG A 65 -1.07 4.76 -10.20
C ARG A 65 -1.08 3.22 -10.27
N PRO A 66 -0.36 2.57 -11.21
CA PRO A 66 -0.26 1.11 -11.21
C PRO A 66 0.37 0.53 -9.94
N PHE A 67 1.40 1.19 -9.40
CA PHE A 67 2.06 0.73 -8.18
C PHE A 67 1.17 0.87 -6.95
N MET A 68 0.41 1.96 -6.86
CA MET A 68 -0.57 2.19 -5.80
C MET A 68 -1.67 1.12 -5.80
N ARG A 69 -2.22 0.77 -6.98
CA ARG A 69 -3.22 -0.29 -7.10
C ARG A 69 -2.66 -1.66 -6.73
N ARG A 70 -1.44 -1.96 -7.16
CA ARG A 70 -0.74 -3.17 -6.76
C ARG A 70 -0.54 -3.23 -5.24
N GLU A 71 -0.13 -2.13 -4.61
CA GLU A 71 -0.02 -2.03 -3.15
C GLU A 71 -1.36 -2.28 -2.47
N ALA A 72 -2.43 -1.68 -2.94
CA ALA A 72 -3.77 -1.85 -2.38
C ALA A 72 -4.20 -3.32 -2.37
N VAL A 73 -3.96 -4.05 -3.48
CA VAL A 73 -4.23 -5.48 -3.57
C VAL A 73 -3.38 -6.27 -2.57
N LEU A 74 -2.07 -6.04 -2.54
CA LEU A 74 -1.14 -6.80 -1.69
C LEU A 74 -1.35 -6.51 -0.21
N SER A 75 -1.56 -5.24 0.15
CA SER A 75 -1.86 -4.83 1.53
C SER A 75 -3.17 -5.48 2.03
N SER A 76 -4.22 -5.46 1.22
CA SER A 76 -5.50 -6.08 1.58
C SER A 76 -5.41 -7.62 1.63
N ARG A 77 -4.56 -8.23 0.78
CA ARG A 77 -4.32 -9.69 0.79
C ARG A 77 -3.67 -10.16 2.09
N ILE A 78 -2.81 -9.36 2.73
CA ILE A 78 -2.28 -9.65 4.07
C ILE A 78 -3.43 -9.82 5.08
N GLU A 79 -4.51 -9.05 4.94
CA GLU A 79 -5.71 -9.13 5.80
C GLU A 79 -6.72 -10.22 5.36
N GLY A 80 -6.46 -10.89 4.25
CA GLY A 80 -7.22 -12.06 3.81
C GLY A 80 -8.15 -11.84 2.62
N THR A 81 -8.18 -10.64 1.99
CA THR A 81 -8.95 -10.43 0.76
C THR A 81 -8.39 -11.27 -0.39
N GLN A 82 -9.26 -11.68 -1.31
CA GLN A 82 -8.91 -12.50 -2.47
C GLN A 82 -8.96 -11.72 -3.80
N ALA A 83 -9.32 -10.43 -3.75
CA ALA A 83 -9.38 -9.60 -4.94
C ALA A 83 -8.02 -9.51 -5.66
N THR A 84 -8.06 -9.57 -6.98
CA THR A 84 -6.89 -9.44 -7.85
C THR A 84 -6.75 -8.02 -8.40
N LEU A 85 -5.60 -7.71 -8.98
CA LEU A 85 -5.39 -6.44 -9.66
C LEU A 85 -6.34 -6.29 -10.87
N THR A 86 -6.61 -7.39 -11.57
CA THR A 86 -7.58 -7.43 -12.67
C THR A 86 -8.99 -7.07 -12.17
N ASP A 87 -9.43 -7.64 -11.04
CA ASP A 87 -10.76 -7.36 -10.48
C ASP A 87 -10.90 -5.86 -10.12
N LEU A 88 -9.85 -5.26 -9.56
CA LEU A 88 -9.82 -3.82 -9.26
C LEU A 88 -9.97 -2.97 -10.53
N TYR A 89 -9.21 -3.28 -11.60
CA TYR A 89 -9.30 -2.53 -12.85
C TYR A 89 -10.66 -2.71 -13.55
N VAL A 90 -11.24 -3.91 -13.50
CA VAL A 90 -12.62 -4.14 -13.99
C VAL A 90 -13.60 -3.26 -13.24
N TYR A 91 -13.51 -3.27 -11.91
CA TYR A 91 -14.40 -2.46 -11.05
C TYR A 91 -14.27 -0.96 -11.34
N GLU A 92 -13.04 -0.44 -11.39
CA GLU A 92 -12.79 0.98 -11.71
C GLU A 92 -13.30 1.35 -13.13
N GLY A 93 -13.18 0.42 -14.07
CA GLY A 93 -13.69 0.59 -15.44
C GLY A 93 -15.20 0.52 -15.54
N GLU A 94 -15.85 -0.24 -14.66
CA GLU A 94 -17.30 -0.49 -14.65
C GLU A 94 -18.06 0.42 -13.66
N GLN A 95 -17.43 1.41 -13.02
CA GLN A 95 -18.09 2.31 -12.06
C GLN A 95 -19.38 2.99 -12.59
N LEU A 96 -19.68 2.80 -13.87
CA LEU A 96 -20.96 3.15 -14.51
C LEU A 96 -21.98 1.99 -14.50
N SER A 97 -21.63 0.80 -13.97
CA SER A 97 -22.54 -0.34 -13.92
C SER A 97 -23.33 -0.36 -12.60
N LEU A 98 -24.61 -0.73 -12.69
CA LEU A 98 -25.56 -0.81 -11.57
C LEU A 98 -25.32 -2.00 -10.63
N PHE A 99 -24.19 -2.68 -10.71
CA PHE A 99 -23.88 -3.84 -9.87
C PHE A 99 -22.99 -3.44 -8.70
N GLU A 100 -23.37 -3.86 -7.50
CA GLU A 100 -22.52 -3.75 -6.31
C GLU A 100 -21.28 -4.66 -6.50
N PRO A 101 -20.06 -4.14 -6.24
CA PRO A 101 -18.85 -4.92 -6.36
C PRO A 101 -18.80 -6.02 -5.29
N PRO A 102 -18.04 -7.10 -5.53
CA PRO A 102 -17.69 -8.00 -4.46
C PRO A 102 -17.04 -7.24 -3.29
N PRO A 103 -17.37 -7.54 -2.03
CA PRO A 103 -16.85 -6.81 -0.86
C PRO A 103 -15.32 -6.66 -0.83
N ASP A 104 -14.60 -7.70 -1.23
CA ASP A 104 -13.13 -7.70 -1.29
C ASP A 104 -12.58 -6.65 -2.28
N VAL A 105 -13.25 -6.46 -3.42
CA VAL A 105 -12.85 -5.47 -4.44
C VAL A 105 -13.10 -4.06 -3.94
N GLN A 106 -14.23 -3.84 -3.25
CA GLN A 106 -14.53 -2.56 -2.62
C GLN A 106 -13.49 -2.19 -1.56
N GLU A 107 -13.04 -3.15 -0.73
CA GLU A 107 -11.98 -2.91 0.25
C GLU A 107 -10.66 -2.49 -0.38
N VAL A 108 -10.28 -3.13 -1.50
CA VAL A 108 -9.07 -2.77 -2.25
C VAL A 108 -9.20 -1.39 -2.90
N HIS A 109 -10.35 -1.09 -3.50
CA HIS A 109 -10.61 0.23 -4.08
C HIS A 109 -10.55 1.33 -3.02
N ASN A 110 -11.17 1.11 -1.85
CA ASN A 110 -11.10 2.05 -0.73
C ASN A 110 -9.67 2.32 -0.27
N TYR A 111 -8.79 1.30 -0.31
CA TYR A 111 -7.37 1.51 0.00
C TYR A 111 -6.71 2.49 -0.98
N VAL A 112 -6.99 2.36 -2.29
CA VAL A 112 -6.50 3.32 -3.30
C VAL A 112 -6.99 4.72 -2.99
N GLN A 113 -8.30 4.88 -2.74
CA GLN A 113 -8.91 6.18 -2.41
C GLN A 113 -8.32 6.79 -1.12
N ALA A 114 -8.13 5.97 -0.09
CA ALA A 114 -7.54 6.38 1.18
C ALA A 114 -6.08 6.86 1.02
N LEU A 115 -5.29 6.16 0.18
CA LEU A 115 -3.92 6.55 -0.10
C LEU A 115 -3.84 7.83 -0.94
N GLU A 116 -4.64 7.96 -2.00
CA GLU A 116 -4.74 9.18 -2.82
C GLU A 116 -5.17 10.37 -1.97
N TYR A 117 -6.18 10.19 -1.12
CA TYR A 117 -6.63 11.21 -0.17
C TYR A 117 -5.49 11.63 0.75
N GLY A 118 -4.79 10.67 1.37
CA GLY A 118 -3.68 10.96 2.27
C GLY A 118 -2.55 11.73 1.60
N LEU A 119 -2.12 11.32 0.39
CA LEU A 119 -1.08 12.01 -0.37
C LEU A 119 -1.48 13.45 -0.75
N ASN A 120 -2.72 13.68 -1.15
CA ASN A 120 -3.22 15.00 -1.46
C ASN A 120 -3.28 15.90 -0.21
N ARG A 121 -3.73 15.35 0.92
CA ARG A 121 -3.83 16.11 2.19
C ARG A 121 -2.47 16.47 2.76
N LEU A 122 -1.43 15.67 2.55
CA LEU A 122 -0.06 15.98 2.98
C LEU A 122 0.50 17.25 2.33
N GLN A 123 -0.03 17.69 1.19
CA GLN A 123 0.37 18.95 0.57
C GLN A 123 -0.10 20.19 1.36
N GLU A 124 -1.14 20.04 2.17
CA GLU A 124 -1.77 21.13 2.94
C GLU A 124 -1.54 21.01 4.44
N PHE A 125 -1.48 19.79 4.97
CA PHE A 125 -1.43 19.50 6.38
C PHE A 125 -0.40 18.42 6.71
N PRO A 126 0.30 18.54 7.84
CA PRO A 126 1.22 17.50 8.26
C PRO A 126 0.48 16.21 8.67
N LEU A 127 1.18 15.08 8.62
CA LEU A 127 0.66 13.80 9.09
C LEU A 127 0.38 13.86 10.60
N SER A 128 -0.85 13.61 11.00
CA SER A 128 -1.33 13.72 12.38
C SER A 128 -2.37 12.66 12.67
N LEU A 129 -2.70 12.45 13.95
CA LEU A 129 -3.80 11.56 14.35
C LEU A 129 -5.13 11.93 13.70
N ARG A 130 -5.35 13.23 13.45
CA ARG A 130 -6.52 13.70 12.71
C ARG A 130 -6.50 13.18 11.28
N LEU A 131 -5.39 13.35 10.56
CA LEU A 131 -5.29 12.88 9.17
C LEU A 131 -5.37 11.35 9.10
N ILE A 132 -4.77 10.63 10.04
CA ILE A 132 -4.89 9.16 10.14
C ILE A 132 -6.36 8.73 10.27
N ARG A 133 -7.17 9.44 11.05
CA ARG A 133 -8.61 9.17 11.18
C ARG A 133 -9.39 9.49 9.91
N GLU A 134 -9.07 10.59 9.24
CA GLU A 134 -9.66 10.96 7.95
C GLU A 134 -9.36 9.86 6.90
N ILE A 135 -8.12 9.39 6.80
CA ILE A 135 -7.71 8.29 5.91
C ILE A 135 -8.45 6.99 6.26
N HIS A 136 -8.56 6.66 7.55
CA HIS A 136 -9.29 5.49 7.99
C HIS A 136 -10.79 5.55 7.63
N ALA A 137 -11.42 6.73 7.65
CA ALA A 137 -12.80 6.89 7.21
C ALA A 137 -12.97 6.49 5.74
N HIS A 138 -12.08 6.95 4.86
CA HIS A 138 -12.08 6.55 3.44
C HIS A 138 -11.80 5.05 3.26
N LEU A 139 -10.87 4.49 4.02
CA LEU A 139 -10.53 3.07 3.95
C LEU A 139 -11.74 2.16 4.28
N MET A 140 -12.55 2.58 5.24
CA MET A 140 -13.66 1.77 5.78
C MET A 140 -15.04 2.16 5.20
N GLU A 141 -15.09 3.02 4.19
CA GLU A 141 -16.34 3.50 3.60
C GLU A 141 -17.11 2.35 2.92
N GLY A 142 -18.35 2.11 3.36
CA GLY A 142 -19.25 1.10 2.76
C GLY A 142 -18.81 -0.36 2.93
N VAL A 143 -17.75 -0.65 3.72
CA VAL A 143 -17.27 -2.00 3.97
C VAL A 143 -17.41 -2.38 5.44
N ARG A 144 -17.74 -3.66 5.70
CA ARG A 144 -17.84 -4.28 7.07
C ARG A 144 -18.74 -3.54 8.06
N GLY A 145 -19.66 -2.68 7.57
CA GLY A 145 -20.72 -2.05 8.35
C GLY A 145 -20.29 -0.88 9.23
N GLU A 146 -21.29 -0.08 9.63
CA GLU A 146 -21.14 1.09 10.52
C GLU A 146 -20.60 0.75 11.91
N GLU A 147 -20.70 -0.52 12.34
CA GLU A 147 -20.21 -0.98 13.66
C GLU A 147 -18.69 -0.85 13.84
N MET A 148 -17.93 -0.74 12.74
CA MET A 148 -16.48 -0.56 12.77
C MET A 148 -16.05 0.89 12.93
N THR A 149 -17.00 1.82 13.10
CA THR A 149 -16.77 3.23 13.40
C THR A 149 -15.70 3.90 12.52
N PRO A 150 -15.93 4.03 11.18
CA PRO A 150 -14.97 4.62 10.26
C PRO A 150 -14.47 5.99 10.73
N GLY A 151 -13.16 6.20 10.77
CA GLY A 151 -12.56 7.46 11.19
C GLY A 151 -12.52 7.69 12.71
N GLU A 152 -12.98 6.75 13.54
CA GLU A 152 -12.94 6.89 15.00
C GLU A 152 -12.01 5.85 15.65
N PHE A 153 -11.21 6.30 16.62
CA PHE A 153 -10.48 5.38 17.48
C PHE A 153 -11.46 4.55 18.31
N ARG A 154 -11.10 3.29 18.54
CA ARG A 154 -11.94 2.35 19.27
C ARG A 154 -12.28 2.82 20.69
N ARG A 155 -13.51 2.56 21.08
CA ARG A 155 -14.03 2.82 22.43
C ARG A 155 -14.19 1.54 23.25
N ARG A 156 -13.85 0.39 22.67
CA ARG A 156 -13.90 -0.94 23.29
C ARG A 156 -12.58 -1.68 23.07
N GLN A 157 -12.32 -2.67 23.92
CA GLN A 157 -11.16 -3.53 23.78
C GLN A 157 -11.29 -4.39 22.51
N ASN A 158 -10.20 -4.48 21.75
CA ASN A 158 -10.04 -5.41 20.63
C ASN A 158 -8.88 -6.38 20.92
N CYS A 159 -8.67 -7.33 20.03
CA CYS A 159 -7.56 -8.29 20.11
C CYS A 159 -7.15 -8.72 18.70
N ILE A 160 -5.93 -9.23 18.60
CA ILE A 160 -5.38 -9.84 17.39
C ILE A 160 -5.26 -11.34 17.64
N GLY A 161 -5.85 -12.14 16.76
CA GLY A 161 -5.86 -13.61 16.88
C GLY A 161 -6.72 -14.25 15.80
N PRO A 162 -7.05 -15.55 15.94
CA PRO A 162 -7.98 -16.22 15.04
C PRO A 162 -9.34 -15.50 14.97
N PRO A 163 -10.04 -15.53 13.84
CA PRO A 163 -11.34 -14.88 13.70
C PRO A 163 -12.32 -15.32 14.82
N GLY A 164 -12.91 -14.31 15.51
CA GLY A 164 -13.87 -14.55 16.61
C GLY A 164 -13.25 -15.00 17.93
N CYS A 165 -11.92 -14.96 18.09
CA CYS A 165 -11.26 -15.32 19.34
C CYS A 165 -11.68 -14.41 20.50
N SER A 166 -11.77 -14.99 21.69
CA SER A 166 -11.89 -14.25 22.94
C SER A 166 -10.54 -13.57 23.32
N LEU A 167 -10.57 -12.61 24.24
CA LEU A 167 -9.35 -11.99 24.77
C LEU A 167 -8.37 -13.00 25.38
N GLY A 168 -8.87 -14.11 25.93
CA GLY A 168 -8.04 -15.19 26.51
C GLY A 168 -7.35 -16.06 25.46
N GLU A 169 -7.87 -16.13 24.24
CA GLU A 169 -7.35 -16.91 23.11
C GLU A 169 -6.52 -16.05 22.14
N ALA A 170 -6.49 -14.74 22.37
CA ALA A 170 -5.81 -13.80 21.51
C ALA A 170 -4.29 -14.04 21.48
N THR A 171 -3.69 -13.88 20.31
CA THR A 171 -2.25 -13.86 20.13
C THR A 171 -1.65 -12.59 20.72
N TYR A 172 -2.36 -11.47 20.58
CA TYR A 172 -1.97 -10.17 21.11
C TYR A 172 -3.20 -9.37 21.56
N VAL A 173 -3.11 -8.75 22.72
CA VAL A 173 -4.14 -7.84 23.25
C VAL A 173 -3.53 -6.45 23.35
N PRO A 174 -3.97 -5.50 22.52
CA PRO A 174 -3.48 -4.11 22.52
C PRO A 174 -3.86 -3.36 23.80
N PRO A 175 -3.31 -2.16 24.03
CA PRO A 175 -3.56 -1.35 25.21
C PRO A 175 -5.06 -1.16 25.48
N PRO A 176 -5.52 -1.15 26.76
CA PRO A 176 -6.86 -0.67 27.10
C PRO A 176 -7.08 0.77 26.62
N VAL A 177 -8.34 1.15 26.37
CA VAL A 177 -8.69 2.43 25.75
C VAL A 177 -8.01 3.66 26.39
N PRO A 178 -7.94 3.82 27.72
CA PRO A 178 -7.22 4.96 28.31
C PRO A 178 -5.72 4.98 27.94
N HIS A 179 -5.03 3.83 28.08
CA HIS A 179 -3.60 3.69 27.73
C HIS A 179 -3.36 3.82 26.22
N MET A 180 -4.34 3.40 25.38
CA MET A 180 -4.28 3.62 23.94
C MET A 180 -4.20 5.11 23.61
N HIS A 181 -5.01 5.96 24.24
CA HIS A 181 -4.97 7.41 24.01
C HIS A 181 -3.64 8.01 24.44
N GLU A 182 -3.12 7.62 25.59
CA GLU A 182 -1.80 8.06 26.07
C GLU A 182 -0.68 7.65 25.10
N ALA A 183 -0.75 6.40 24.60
CA ALA A 183 0.21 5.89 23.60
C ALA A 183 0.08 6.60 22.25
N LEU A 184 -1.13 6.95 21.81
CA LEU A 184 -1.37 7.74 20.60
C LEU A 184 -0.82 9.16 20.73
N ASP A 185 -0.99 9.83 21.87
CA ASP A 185 -0.44 11.15 22.11
C ASP A 185 1.11 11.14 22.07
N ALA A 186 1.73 10.08 22.60
CA ALA A 186 3.18 9.89 22.51
C ALA A 186 3.62 9.56 21.07
N PHE A 187 2.86 8.73 20.37
CA PHE A 187 3.06 8.40 18.97
C PHE A 187 3.02 9.65 18.07
N GLU A 188 2.01 10.51 18.23
CA GLU A 188 1.91 11.73 17.43
C GLU A 188 3.10 12.66 17.68
N ARG A 189 3.55 12.83 18.91
CA ARG A 189 4.77 13.61 19.20
C ARG A 189 5.99 13.05 18.48
N PHE A 190 6.15 11.72 18.45
CA PHE A 190 7.28 11.08 17.77
C PHE A 190 7.25 11.20 16.24
N LEU A 191 6.08 11.42 15.63
CA LEU A 191 6.00 11.70 14.18
C LEU A 191 6.78 12.98 13.79
N TYR A 192 6.90 13.94 14.72
CA TYR A 192 7.57 15.24 14.49
C TYR A 192 8.96 15.32 15.13
N ASP A 193 9.28 14.42 16.03
CA ASP A 193 10.59 14.37 16.68
C ASP A 193 11.54 13.52 15.82
N ASP A 194 12.66 14.11 15.38
CA ASP A 194 13.67 13.33 14.65
C ASP A 194 14.47 12.41 15.55
N ALA A 195 14.44 12.67 16.85
CA ALA A 195 15.14 11.89 17.90
C ALA A 195 16.63 11.59 17.58
N GLY A 196 17.23 12.28 16.60
CA GLY A 196 18.59 12.01 16.10
C GLY A 196 18.75 10.63 15.45
N LEU A 197 17.66 9.96 15.07
CA LEU A 197 17.67 8.63 14.46
C LEU A 197 17.59 8.72 12.92
N PRO A 198 18.26 7.77 12.21
CA PRO A 198 18.11 7.66 10.76
C PRO A 198 16.64 7.51 10.35
N PRO A 199 16.17 8.18 9.28
CA PRO A 199 14.75 8.20 8.90
C PRO A 199 14.16 6.81 8.67
N LEU A 200 14.86 5.87 8.02
CA LEU A 200 14.37 4.51 7.80
C LEU A 200 14.23 3.71 9.09
N VAL A 201 15.07 3.97 10.09
CA VAL A 201 14.93 3.37 11.43
C VAL A 201 13.68 3.93 12.11
N ARG A 202 13.49 5.25 12.09
CA ARG A 202 12.25 5.88 12.62
C ARG A 202 11.02 5.30 11.97
N LEU A 203 11.06 5.11 10.64
CA LEU A 203 9.93 4.54 9.88
C LEU A 203 9.57 3.14 10.38
N GLY A 204 10.56 2.27 10.60
CA GLY A 204 10.35 0.94 11.15
C GLY A 204 9.82 0.96 12.59
N LEU A 205 10.30 1.89 13.43
CA LEU A 205 9.80 2.09 14.80
C LEU A 205 8.34 2.56 14.81
N ILE A 206 8.00 3.54 13.98
CA ILE A 206 6.63 4.09 13.84
C ILE A 206 5.66 2.99 13.38
N HIS A 207 6.06 2.18 12.42
CA HIS A 207 5.22 1.09 11.95
C HIS A 207 4.90 0.08 13.07
N TYR A 208 5.93 -0.40 13.77
CA TYR A 208 5.71 -1.27 14.92
C TYR A 208 4.80 -0.64 15.96
N GLN A 209 5.06 0.61 16.34
CA GLN A 209 4.31 1.30 17.39
C GLN A 209 2.82 1.43 17.04
N PHE A 210 2.51 1.78 15.79
CA PHE A 210 1.13 1.87 15.31
C PHE A 210 0.43 0.51 15.37
N GLU A 211 1.10 -0.54 14.90
CA GLU A 211 0.56 -1.92 14.96
C GLU A 211 0.36 -2.39 16.40
N ALA A 212 1.28 -2.04 17.32
CA ALA A 212 1.17 -2.40 18.73
C ALA A 212 0.04 -1.65 19.46
N ILE A 213 -0.16 -0.36 19.17
CA ILE A 213 -1.28 0.44 19.74
C ILE A 213 -2.63 -0.07 19.21
N HIS A 214 -2.71 -0.43 17.95
CA HIS A 214 -3.89 -0.99 17.28
C HIS A 214 -5.17 -0.16 17.54
N PRO A 215 -5.18 1.12 17.12
CA PRO A 215 -6.14 2.09 17.63
C PRO A 215 -7.56 1.98 17.05
N PHE A 216 -7.78 1.23 15.98
CA PHE A 216 -9.07 1.06 15.35
C PHE A 216 -9.67 -0.32 15.63
N LEU A 217 -10.96 -0.49 15.40
CA LEU A 217 -11.62 -1.81 15.50
C LEU A 217 -11.24 -2.73 14.36
N ASP A 218 -11.04 -2.19 13.16
CA ASP A 218 -10.56 -2.89 11.95
C ASP A 218 -9.68 -1.94 11.12
N GLY A 219 -8.98 -2.44 10.11
CA GLY A 219 -8.18 -1.65 9.17
C GLY A 219 -6.82 -1.18 9.69
N ASN A 220 -6.41 -1.55 10.91
CA ASN A 220 -5.13 -1.10 11.48
C ASN A 220 -3.93 -1.46 10.61
N GLY A 221 -3.80 -2.73 10.19
CA GLY A 221 -2.67 -3.17 9.36
C GLY A 221 -2.62 -2.44 8.02
N ARG A 222 -3.76 -2.21 7.36
CA ARG A 222 -3.83 -1.44 6.11
C ARG A 222 -3.40 0.01 6.33
N ILE A 223 -3.87 0.67 7.40
CA ILE A 223 -3.42 2.02 7.76
C ILE A 223 -1.93 2.03 8.11
N GLY A 224 -1.44 1.10 8.92
CA GLY A 224 -0.03 1.01 9.29
C GLY A 224 0.90 0.93 8.07
N ARG A 225 0.53 0.13 7.05
CA ARG A 225 1.30 0.03 5.80
C ARG A 225 1.16 1.26 4.92
N LEU A 226 -0.02 1.86 4.85
CA LEU A 226 -0.26 3.11 4.12
C LEU A 226 0.56 4.27 4.71
N LEU A 227 0.68 4.36 6.05
CA LEU A 227 1.48 5.37 6.74
C LEU A 227 2.95 5.33 6.34
N LEU A 228 3.51 4.16 6.01
CA LEU A 228 4.90 4.05 5.54
C LEU A 228 5.12 4.86 4.28
N THR A 229 4.24 4.74 3.30
CA THR A 229 4.31 5.49 2.04
C THR A 229 4.12 6.98 2.28
N LEU A 230 3.16 7.37 3.11
CA LEU A 230 2.93 8.78 3.44
C LEU A 230 4.13 9.42 4.14
N LEU A 231 4.76 8.73 5.08
CA LEU A 231 5.95 9.22 5.78
C LEU A 231 7.16 9.36 4.87
N LEU A 232 7.37 8.43 3.94
CA LEU A 232 8.44 8.53 2.94
C LEU A 232 8.30 9.80 2.08
N CYS A 233 7.07 10.16 1.71
CA CYS A 233 6.78 11.38 0.96
C CYS A 233 6.83 12.63 1.87
N ALA A 234 6.22 12.58 3.05
CA ALA A 234 6.19 13.72 4.00
C ALA A 234 7.59 14.12 4.50
N TRP A 235 8.51 13.17 4.61
CA TRP A 235 9.91 13.42 4.99
C TRP A 235 10.82 13.66 3.78
N GLU A 236 10.25 13.80 2.58
CA GLU A 236 10.99 14.04 1.32
C GLU A 236 12.08 12.99 1.00
N LEU A 237 11.96 11.78 1.58
CA LEU A 237 12.83 10.67 1.26
C LEU A 237 12.58 10.15 -0.15
N LEU A 238 11.33 10.24 -0.59
CA LEU A 238 10.91 9.98 -1.97
C LEU A 238 10.12 11.17 -2.50
N PRO A 239 10.46 11.69 -3.71
CA PRO A 239 9.69 12.75 -4.36
C PRO A 239 8.29 12.28 -4.79
N GLU A 240 8.15 10.98 -5.04
CA GLU A 240 6.95 10.33 -5.51
C GLU A 240 6.72 9.02 -4.76
N PRO A 241 5.47 8.56 -4.55
CA PRO A 241 5.16 7.34 -3.82
C PRO A 241 5.47 6.09 -4.67
N LEU A 242 6.75 5.76 -4.78
CA LEU A 242 7.24 4.63 -5.59
C LEU A 242 7.65 3.41 -4.76
N LEU A 243 7.76 3.54 -3.44
CA LEU A 243 8.10 2.43 -2.54
C LEU A 243 6.89 1.98 -1.74
N TYR A 244 6.57 0.69 -1.88
CA TYR A 244 5.52 -0.01 -1.17
C TYR A 244 6.06 -1.30 -0.58
N LEU A 245 5.80 -1.56 0.69
CA LEU A 245 6.39 -2.68 1.42
C LEU A 245 5.48 -3.90 1.52
N SER A 246 4.20 -3.78 1.12
CA SER A 246 3.23 -4.88 1.29
C SER A 246 3.59 -6.13 0.50
N ALA A 247 4.27 -6.00 -0.65
CA ALA A 247 4.74 -7.17 -1.40
C ALA A 247 5.74 -8.01 -0.58
N TYR A 248 6.66 -7.35 0.13
CA TYR A 248 7.62 -8.02 1.00
C TYR A 248 6.94 -8.62 2.24
N PHE A 249 6.05 -7.87 2.88
CA PHE A 249 5.32 -8.35 4.06
C PHE A 249 4.38 -9.51 3.74
N GLU A 250 3.72 -9.48 2.58
CA GLU A 250 2.85 -10.57 2.12
C GLU A 250 3.65 -11.84 1.83
N ALA A 251 4.76 -11.72 1.09
CA ALA A 251 5.64 -12.85 0.78
C ALA A 251 6.27 -13.48 2.05
N HIS A 252 6.47 -12.67 3.08
CA HIS A 252 7.05 -13.08 4.36
C HIS A 252 6.05 -12.94 5.53
N ARG A 253 4.74 -13.13 5.27
CA ARG A 253 3.64 -12.80 6.18
C ARG A 253 3.84 -13.38 7.59
N ARG A 254 4.26 -14.63 7.68
CA ARG A 254 4.50 -15.28 8.98
C ARG A 254 5.64 -14.58 9.75
N ALA A 255 6.79 -14.35 9.10
CA ALA A 255 7.94 -13.69 9.72
C ALA A 255 7.62 -12.24 10.12
N TYR A 256 6.82 -11.53 9.31
CA TYR A 256 6.35 -10.18 9.61
C TYR A 256 5.61 -10.12 10.94
N TYR A 257 4.61 -10.98 11.15
CA TYR A 257 3.88 -11.02 12.43
C TYR A 257 4.73 -11.54 13.59
N GLU A 258 5.60 -12.53 13.35
CA GLU A 258 6.52 -13.04 14.36
C GLU A 258 7.49 -11.95 14.85
N HIS A 259 8.03 -11.13 13.95
CA HIS A 259 8.92 -10.02 14.33
C HIS A 259 8.20 -8.91 15.11
N LEU A 260 6.98 -8.52 14.70
CA LEU A 260 6.18 -7.56 15.47
C LEU A 260 5.89 -8.07 16.87
N LEU A 261 5.52 -9.33 16.98
CA LEU A 261 5.23 -9.95 18.28
C LEU A 261 6.49 -10.08 19.15
N ALA A 262 7.64 -10.45 18.55
CA ALA A 262 8.92 -10.56 19.27
C ALA A 262 9.39 -9.22 19.84
N VAL A 263 9.13 -8.09 19.17
CA VAL A 263 9.37 -6.76 19.76
C VAL A 263 8.54 -6.60 21.03
N SER A 264 7.24 -6.89 20.99
CA SER A 264 6.36 -6.75 22.14
C SER A 264 6.72 -7.71 23.29
N GLN A 265 7.23 -8.91 22.99
CA GLN A 265 7.52 -9.94 24.00
C GLN A 265 8.94 -9.84 24.58
N GLU A 266 9.92 -9.52 23.76
CA GLU A 266 11.34 -9.68 24.04
C GLU A 266 12.15 -8.41 23.82
N GLY A 267 11.53 -7.32 23.27
CA GLY A 267 12.26 -6.13 22.84
C GLY A 267 13.19 -6.39 21.65
N ALA A 268 12.80 -7.30 20.75
CA ALA A 268 13.61 -7.78 19.62
C ALA A 268 13.72 -6.72 18.49
N TRP A 269 14.09 -5.48 18.84
CA TRP A 269 14.14 -4.35 17.93
C TRP A 269 15.12 -4.53 16.77
N GLU A 270 16.30 -5.10 17.01
CA GLU A 270 17.30 -5.30 15.97
C GLU A 270 16.75 -6.24 14.88
N GLN A 271 16.15 -7.36 15.26
CA GLN A 271 15.60 -8.36 14.34
C GLN A 271 14.48 -7.76 13.49
N TRP A 272 13.59 -6.99 14.12
CA TRP A 272 12.52 -6.26 13.42
C TRP A 272 13.08 -5.23 12.43
N LEU A 273 13.97 -4.36 12.87
CA LEU A 273 14.55 -3.30 12.03
C LEU A 273 15.35 -3.89 10.86
N ARG A 274 16.08 -4.95 11.08
CA ARG A 274 16.81 -5.64 9.99
C ARG A 274 15.85 -6.27 8.98
N PHE A 275 14.78 -6.90 9.43
CA PHE A 275 13.72 -7.42 8.56
C PHE A 275 13.09 -6.28 7.74
N PHE A 276 12.72 -5.20 8.38
CA PHE A 276 12.13 -4.02 7.76
C PHE A 276 13.06 -3.40 6.69
N LEU A 277 14.33 -3.16 7.03
CA LEU A 277 15.31 -2.57 6.12
C LEU A 277 15.61 -3.46 4.90
N ARG A 278 15.62 -4.77 5.07
CA ARG A 278 15.70 -5.71 3.93
C ARG A 278 14.50 -5.59 3.02
N GLY A 279 13.30 -5.42 3.57
CA GLY A 279 12.09 -5.12 2.80
C GLY A 279 12.25 -3.84 1.99
N VAL A 280 12.79 -2.77 2.58
CA VAL A 280 13.11 -1.52 1.86
C VAL A 280 14.07 -1.76 0.70
N VAL A 281 15.14 -2.53 0.91
CA VAL A 281 16.12 -2.86 -0.15
C VAL A 281 15.47 -3.63 -1.30
N GLU A 282 14.73 -4.69 -0.96
CA GLU A 282 14.12 -5.58 -1.95
C GLU A 282 13.05 -4.86 -2.76
N GLN A 283 12.15 -4.14 -2.09
CA GLN A 283 11.05 -3.45 -2.77
C GLN A 283 11.52 -2.22 -3.55
N SER A 284 12.55 -1.51 -3.11
CA SER A 284 13.14 -0.42 -3.90
C SER A 284 13.76 -0.94 -5.20
N ARG A 285 14.45 -2.08 -5.16
CA ARG A 285 14.99 -2.73 -6.38
C ARG A 285 13.89 -3.22 -7.31
N ASP A 286 12.85 -3.88 -6.75
CA ASP A 286 11.70 -4.34 -7.51
C ASP A 286 10.97 -3.17 -8.20
N ALA A 287 10.76 -2.05 -7.49
CA ALA A 287 10.17 -0.84 -8.05
C ALA A 287 10.98 -0.28 -9.22
N MET A 288 12.31 -0.20 -9.09
CA MET A 288 13.18 0.26 -10.19
C MET A 288 13.13 -0.66 -11.42
N VAL A 289 13.12 -1.98 -11.22
CA VAL A 289 13.02 -2.96 -12.32
C VAL A 289 11.69 -2.82 -13.03
N ARG A 290 10.58 -2.71 -12.29
CA ARG A 290 9.23 -2.52 -12.86
C ARG A 290 9.11 -1.20 -13.61
N ALA A 291 9.62 -0.12 -13.00
CA ALA A 291 9.61 1.20 -13.62
C ALA A 291 10.32 1.19 -14.99
N ARG A 292 11.52 0.61 -15.06
CA ARG A 292 12.25 0.45 -16.31
C ARG A 292 11.47 -0.39 -17.32
N ARG A 293 10.95 -1.56 -16.88
CA ARG A 293 10.18 -2.45 -17.76
C ARG A 293 8.94 -1.76 -18.35
N LEU A 294 8.20 -0.97 -17.55
CA LEU A 294 7.05 -0.21 -18.03
C LEU A 294 7.47 0.89 -19.02
N GLN A 295 8.58 1.58 -18.76
CA GLN A 295 9.12 2.59 -19.67
C GLN A 295 9.57 1.96 -21.00
N ASP A 296 10.32 0.87 -20.96
CA ASP A 296 10.80 0.14 -22.15
C ASP A 296 9.61 -0.38 -22.98
N LEU A 297 8.59 -0.93 -22.32
CA LEU A 297 7.39 -1.42 -22.96
C LEU A 297 6.61 -0.29 -23.66
N ARG A 298 6.47 0.85 -22.97
CA ARG A 298 5.81 2.03 -23.53
C ARG A 298 6.55 2.54 -24.77
N GLU A 299 7.87 2.62 -24.71
CA GLU A 299 8.68 3.09 -25.84
C GLU A 299 8.60 2.08 -27.00
N GLY A 300 8.69 0.79 -26.72
CA GLY A 300 8.52 -0.26 -27.73
C GLY A 300 7.17 -0.19 -28.45
N TYR A 301 6.07 0.06 -27.73
CA TYR A 301 4.76 0.26 -28.35
C TYR A 301 4.72 1.51 -29.25
N ARG A 302 5.37 2.59 -28.80
CA ARG A 302 5.45 3.83 -29.60
C ARG A 302 6.25 3.63 -30.88
N GLU A 303 7.40 2.96 -30.80
CA GLU A 303 8.22 2.64 -31.95
C GLU A 303 7.46 1.74 -32.94
N GLN A 304 6.80 0.67 -32.45
CA GLN A 304 6.00 -0.24 -33.27
C GLN A 304 4.92 0.50 -34.05
N LEU A 305 4.20 1.42 -33.38
CA LEU A 305 3.11 2.16 -34.00
C LEU A 305 3.57 3.29 -34.92
N GLN A 306 4.76 3.91 -34.68
CA GLN A 306 5.30 4.96 -35.53
C GLN A 306 5.71 4.45 -36.91
N VAL A 307 6.16 3.20 -37.01
CA VAL A 307 6.47 2.53 -38.29
C VAL A 307 5.24 2.48 -39.20
N GLU A 308 4.04 2.45 -38.64
CA GLU A 308 2.77 2.37 -39.36
C GLU A 308 2.17 3.76 -39.70
N GLN A 309 2.92 4.86 -39.54
CA GLN A 309 2.47 6.25 -39.74
C GLN A 309 1.22 6.65 -38.92
N THR A 310 1.14 6.18 -37.69
CA THR A 310 -0.05 6.27 -36.84
C THR A 310 -0.20 7.67 -36.21
N GLY A 311 -1.43 8.16 -36.09
CA GLY A 311 -1.72 9.48 -35.57
C GLY A 311 -1.43 9.64 -34.06
N ALA A 312 -1.14 10.86 -33.61
CA ALA A 312 -0.84 11.20 -32.19
C ALA A 312 -1.89 10.71 -31.20
N ARG A 313 -3.14 10.53 -31.61
CA ARG A 313 -4.24 10.03 -30.75
C ARG A 313 -4.09 8.56 -30.37
N LEU A 314 -3.56 7.72 -31.24
CA LEU A 314 -3.31 6.32 -30.90
C LEU A 314 -2.23 6.20 -29.81
N LEU A 315 -1.22 7.05 -29.83
CA LEU A 315 -0.20 7.13 -28.78
C LEU A 315 -0.80 7.57 -27.43
N GLN A 316 -1.87 8.38 -27.43
CA GLN A 316 -2.60 8.72 -26.21
C GLN A 316 -3.36 7.51 -25.66
N VAL A 317 -3.90 6.63 -26.53
CA VAL A 317 -4.49 5.36 -26.06
C VAL A 317 -3.41 4.47 -25.44
N VAL A 318 -2.22 4.39 -26.07
CA VAL A 318 -1.10 3.65 -25.46
C VAL A 318 -0.78 4.19 -24.07
N ASP A 319 -0.66 5.51 -23.90
CA ASP A 319 -0.39 6.10 -22.58
C ASP A 319 -1.50 5.79 -21.56
N LEU A 320 -2.77 5.75 -22.00
CA LEU A 320 -3.90 5.36 -21.15
C LEU A 320 -3.75 3.92 -20.64
N LEU A 321 -3.23 2.99 -21.45
CA LEU A 321 -3.10 1.59 -21.06
C LEU A 321 -2.12 1.36 -19.88
N PHE A 322 -1.20 2.30 -19.64
CA PHE A 322 -0.30 2.24 -18.48
C PHE A 322 -0.98 2.69 -17.19
N ASP A 323 -2.04 3.49 -17.27
CA ASP A 323 -2.90 3.82 -16.12
C ASP A 323 -4.06 2.81 -15.97
N GLN A 324 -4.67 2.44 -17.10
CA GLN A 324 -5.80 1.53 -17.17
C GLN A 324 -5.52 0.42 -18.20
N PRO A 325 -4.88 -0.69 -17.79
CA PRO A 325 -4.57 -1.80 -18.70
C PRO A 325 -5.79 -2.59 -19.19
N LEU A 326 -6.97 -2.32 -18.63
CA LEU A 326 -8.26 -2.82 -19.09
C LEU A 326 -9.10 -1.65 -19.57
N VAL A 327 -9.53 -1.67 -20.82
CA VAL A 327 -10.32 -0.58 -21.44
C VAL A 327 -11.49 -1.11 -22.24
N THR A 328 -12.55 -0.31 -22.32
CA THR A 328 -13.65 -0.45 -23.27
C THR A 328 -13.53 0.61 -24.36
N VAL A 329 -14.17 0.38 -25.52
CA VAL A 329 -14.23 1.39 -26.59
C VAL A 329 -14.90 2.69 -26.11
N THR A 330 -15.88 2.59 -25.22
CA THR A 330 -16.57 3.75 -24.62
C THR A 330 -15.62 4.60 -23.80
N GLN A 331 -14.81 3.99 -22.90
CA GLN A 331 -13.82 4.70 -22.10
C GLN A 331 -12.75 5.39 -22.99
N VAL A 332 -12.26 4.71 -24.03
CA VAL A 332 -11.33 5.32 -24.99
C VAL A 332 -11.98 6.51 -25.70
N SER A 333 -13.27 6.41 -26.06
CA SER A 333 -14.06 7.50 -26.68
C SER A 333 -14.15 8.71 -25.76
N GLU A 334 -14.45 8.49 -24.48
CA GLU A 334 -14.60 9.54 -23.47
C GLU A 334 -13.26 10.22 -23.14
N VAL A 335 -12.21 9.43 -22.83
CA VAL A 335 -10.90 9.96 -22.46
C VAL A 335 -10.27 10.77 -23.60
N LEU A 336 -10.38 10.29 -24.84
CA LEU A 336 -9.84 10.98 -26.01
C LEU A 336 -10.77 12.07 -26.57
N ASN A 337 -12.00 12.19 -26.05
CA ASN A 337 -13.05 13.06 -26.57
C ASN A 337 -13.21 12.88 -28.10
N VAL A 338 -13.42 11.65 -28.55
CA VAL A 338 -13.64 11.26 -29.94
C VAL A 338 -14.93 10.49 -30.12
N HIS A 339 -15.45 10.40 -31.36
CA HIS A 339 -16.59 9.56 -31.65
C HIS A 339 -16.29 8.07 -31.40
N PHE A 340 -17.29 7.31 -30.97
CA PHE A 340 -17.18 5.87 -30.71
C PHE A 340 -16.55 5.10 -31.90
N ALA A 341 -16.90 5.43 -33.15
CA ALA A 341 -16.34 4.81 -34.33
C ALA A 341 -14.81 5.00 -34.42
N SER A 342 -14.32 6.19 -34.07
CA SER A 342 -12.87 6.48 -34.05
C SER A 342 -12.16 5.74 -32.91
N ALA A 343 -12.75 5.72 -31.72
CA ALA A 343 -12.24 4.96 -30.59
C ALA A 343 -12.16 3.46 -30.90
N ASN A 344 -13.22 2.91 -31.49
CA ASN A 344 -13.25 1.51 -31.93
C ASN A 344 -12.14 1.19 -32.97
N HIS A 345 -11.88 2.12 -33.88
CA HIS A 345 -10.80 1.96 -34.85
C HIS A 345 -9.43 1.94 -34.15
N TYR A 346 -9.18 2.81 -33.17
CA TYR A 346 -7.92 2.80 -32.40
C TYR A 346 -7.76 1.50 -31.61
N VAL A 347 -8.82 1.02 -30.94
CA VAL A 347 -8.78 -0.25 -30.21
C VAL A 347 -8.49 -1.42 -31.14
N GLN A 348 -9.10 -1.46 -32.34
CA GLN A 348 -8.82 -2.50 -33.33
C GLN A 348 -7.36 -2.46 -33.81
N GLN A 349 -6.81 -1.29 -34.09
CA GLN A 349 -5.40 -1.16 -34.46
C GLN A 349 -4.48 -1.68 -33.36
N LEU A 350 -4.77 -1.42 -32.09
CA LEU A 350 -3.98 -1.94 -30.97
C LEU A 350 -4.15 -3.45 -30.79
N GLU A 351 -5.32 -3.99 -31.11
CA GLU A 351 -5.57 -5.43 -31.11
C GLU A 351 -4.80 -6.12 -32.24
N GLU A 352 -4.84 -5.57 -33.46
CA GLU A 352 -4.06 -6.06 -34.62
C GLU A 352 -2.54 -5.99 -34.37
N ALA A 353 -2.07 -4.95 -33.67
CA ALA A 353 -0.69 -4.80 -33.24
C ALA A 353 -0.29 -5.75 -32.09
N GLY A 354 -1.24 -6.51 -31.52
CA GLY A 354 -1.00 -7.42 -30.40
C GLY A 354 -0.82 -6.74 -29.04
N ILE A 355 -1.05 -5.43 -28.95
CA ILE A 355 -0.94 -4.64 -27.70
C ILE A 355 -2.17 -4.86 -26.80
N LEU A 356 -3.35 -5.01 -27.41
CA LEU A 356 -4.60 -5.30 -26.73
C LEU A 356 -5.12 -6.70 -27.10
N ARG A 357 -5.83 -7.31 -26.18
CA ARG A 357 -6.56 -8.57 -26.40
C ARG A 357 -7.97 -8.45 -25.84
N GLU A 358 -8.97 -8.78 -26.64
CA GLU A 358 -10.36 -8.88 -26.22
C GLU A 358 -10.52 -10.07 -25.26
N ILE A 359 -11.21 -9.88 -24.11
CA ILE A 359 -11.29 -10.89 -23.03
C ILE A 359 -12.71 -11.34 -22.68
N THR A 360 -13.74 -10.68 -23.19
CA THR A 360 -15.15 -10.97 -22.82
C THR A 360 -15.86 -11.94 -23.75
N GLY A 361 -15.43 -12.08 -25.01
CA GLY A 361 -16.11 -12.87 -26.02
C GLY A 361 -17.53 -12.38 -26.38
N GLN A 362 -17.86 -11.14 -26.05
CA GLN A 362 -19.20 -10.56 -26.21
C GLN A 362 -19.30 -9.76 -27.51
N ALA A 363 -20.52 -9.69 -28.08
CA ALA A 363 -20.78 -8.88 -29.26
C ALA A 363 -20.86 -7.36 -28.93
N ARG A 364 -21.17 -7.01 -27.68
CA ARG A 364 -21.29 -5.63 -27.17
C ARG A 364 -20.56 -5.52 -25.84
N ASN A 365 -20.19 -4.29 -25.44
CA ASN A 365 -19.49 -4.01 -24.18
C ASN A 365 -18.19 -4.84 -24.04
N ARG A 366 -17.45 -4.95 -25.14
CA ARG A 366 -16.17 -5.67 -25.13
C ARG A 366 -15.16 -4.97 -24.22
N VAL A 367 -14.45 -5.77 -23.44
CA VAL A 367 -13.31 -5.34 -22.64
C VAL A 367 -12.03 -5.82 -23.29
N TYR A 368 -11.09 -4.92 -23.40
CA TYR A 368 -9.76 -5.20 -23.97
C TYR A 368 -8.69 -5.04 -22.90
N ARG A 369 -7.72 -5.95 -22.90
CA ARG A 369 -6.68 -6.00 -21.88
C ARG A 369 -5.29 -5.93 -22.52
N ALA A 370 -4.43 -5.06 -21.95
CA ALA A 370 -3.00 -4.98 -22.25
C ALA A 370 -2.22 -5.96 -21.36
N ASP A 371 -2.12 -7.22 -21.81
CA ASP A 371 -1.54 -8.32 -21.02
C ASP A 371 -0.10 -8.05 -20.58
N GLU A 372 0.73 -7.46 -21.45
CA GLU A 372 2.14 -7.17 -21.15
C GLU A 372 2.29 -6.06 -20.12
N VAL A 373 1.43 -5.02 -20.18
CA VAL A 373 1.40 -3.94 -19.18
C VAL A 373 1.00 -4.51 -17.83
N LEU A 374 -0.08 -5.30 -17.77
CA LEU A 374 -0.53 -5.92 -16.54
C LEU A 374 0.55 -6.83 -15.94
N ALA A 375 1.19 -7.67 -16.76
CA ALA A 375 2.30 -8.53 -16.33
C ALA A 375 3.52 -7.73 -15.84
N ALA A 376 3.78 -6.56 -16.42
CA ALA A 376 4.85 -5.67 -15.94
C ALA A 376 4.52 -5.05 -14.57
N ILE A 377 3.25 -4.72 -14.32
CA ILE A 377 2.77 -4.21 -13.02
C ILE A 377 2.81 -5.32 -11.96
N GLU A 378 2.30 -6.50 -12.25
CA GLU A 378 2.22 -7.62 -11.30
C GLU A 378 3.59 -8.25 -10.99
N GLY A 379 4.51 -8.24 -11.95
CA GLY A 379 5.82 -8.83 -11.83
C GLY A 379 5.90 -10.28 -12.34
N GLY A 380 4.95 -10.69 -13.18
CA GLY A 380 5.02 -11.93 -13.91
C GLY A 380 6.16 -11.87 -14.94
N GLY A 381 7.37 -12.27 -14.56
CA GLY A 381 8.43 -12.62 -15.50
C GLY A 381 8.06 -13.96 -16.13
N ARG A 382 8.14 -14.07 -17.45
CA ARG A 382 8.27 -15.38 -18.09
C ARG A 382 9.52 -16.02 -17.47
N GLY A 383 9.33 -17.06 -16.62
CA GLY A 383 10.37 -18.00 -16.29
C GLY A 383 10.78 -18.79 -17.53
#